data_a855f0b7465a117da6e3e998efaeb420
#
_entry.id   a855f0b7465a117da6e3e998efaeb420
#
_cell.length_a   1.000
_cell.length_b   1.000
_cell.length_c   1.000
_cell.angle_alpha   90.00
_cell.angle_beta   90.00
_cell.angle_gamma   90.00
#
_symmetry.space_group_name_H-M   'P 1'
#
loop_
_entity.id
_entity.type
_entity.pdbx_description
1 polymer ?
#
loop_
_entity_poly.entity_id
_entity_poly.type
_entity_poly.pdbx_seq_one_letter_code
_entity_poly.pdbx_strand_id
1 'polypeptide(L)'
;VRMVITRLVLAADRFRQWLIAQFVFLLLTILKMFPADGAISFMDRALRFIGPKTSRQKLTLTNLRNAFPEKSEAEINEIALESWGNMGRMAAEYVFLDRLFDFDPERTTPGRVEVSGIPLFLELRDNPRPFIVFTAHSGNFEMLPVAGSAFGLDVTVLFRPPNNPYVAEKVFKFREERMGKLVPSHAGSSFALARQLERGQGVGVLVDQKFRKGLKTKFFGQDVQTNPLLAKLVRQFNCEVYPARCIRLPGGRFRLEIEPAIAIPRKSDGSVDVTATAQVLNDKVESWVREYPGQWLWYHDRWHIKRYLKD
;
A
#
# COMPACT_ATOMS: atom_id res chain seq x y z
N VAL A 1 34.86 20.58 21.80
CA VAL A 1 34.70 20.98 20.39
C VAL A 1 33.85 19.96 19.61
N ARG A 2 34.19 18.65 19.54
CA ARG A 2 33.44 17.62 18.82
C ARG A 2 31.95 17.54 19.23
N MET A 3 31.66 17.57 20.52
CA MET A 3 30.29 17.46 21.05
C MET A 3 29.42 18.68 20.71
N VAL A 4 30.00 19.87 20.64
CA VAL A 4 29.31 21.11 20.22
C VAL A 4 29.00 21.07 18.73
N ILE A 5 29.95 20.66 17.90
CA ILE A 5 29.78 20.51 16.45
C ILE A 5 28.66 19.47 16.16
N THR A 6 28.68 18.33 16.84
CA THR A 6 27.63 17.31 16.68
C THR A 6 26.24 17.85 17.03
N ARG A 7 26.13 18.62 18.15
CA ARG A 7 24.86 19.25 18.55
C ARG A 7 24.37 20.27 17.51
N LEU A 8 25.28 21.08 16.96
CA LEU A 8 24.93 22.06 15.92
C LEU A 8 24.47 21.38 14.62
N VAL A 9 25.14 20.31 14.19
CA VAL A 9 24.74 19.53 13.01
C VAL A 9 23.37 18.90 13.21
N LEU A 10 23.11 18.31 14.37
CA LEU A 10 21.80 17.73 14.70
C LEU A 10 20.69 18.79 14.78
N ALA A 11 20.99 19.98 15.33
CA ALA A 11 20.05 21.09 15.38
C ALA A 11 19.72 21.61 13.98
N ALA A 12 20.74 21.78 13.14
CA ALA A 12 20.57 22.20 11.74
C ALA A 12 19.74 21.18 10.93
N ASP A 13 19.99 19.88 11.11
CA ASP A 13 19.21 18.82 10.46
C ASP A 13 17.75 18.82 10.93
N ARG A 14 17.50 18.95 12.24
CA ARG A 14 16.13 19.08 12.79
C ARG A 14 15.41 20.31 12.23
N PHE A 15 16.09 21.46 12.15
CA PHE A 15 15.51 22.68 11.60
C PHE A 15 15.18 22.51 10.11
N ARG A 16 16.07 21.90 9.33
CA ARG A 16 15.82 21.58 7.93
C ARG A 16 14.59 20.66 7.77
N GLN A 17 14.51 19.61 8.57
CA GLN A 17 13.36 18.68 8.55
C GLN A 17 12.06 19.38 8.94
N TRP A 18 12.12 20.29 9.91
CA TRP A 18 10.97 21.12 10.30
C TRP A 18 10.52 22.03 9.16
N LEU A 19 11.45 22.75 8.51
CA LEU A 19 11.12 23.59 7.34
C LEU A 19 10.45 22.78 6.21
N ILE A 20 10.99 21.61 5.90
CA ILE A 20 10.40 20.70 4.91
C ILE A 20 8.97 20.32 5.34
N ALA A 21 8.76 20.00 6.60
CA ALA A 21 7.43 19.66 7.11
C ALA A 21 6.45 20.83 6.99
N GLN A 22 6.87 22.07 7.36
CA GLN A 22 6.02 23.27 7.23
C GLN A 22 5.63 23.51 5.77
N PHE A 23 6.59 23.35 4.84
CA PHE A 23 6.32 23.47 3.41
C PHE A 23 5.30 22.42 2.93
N VAL A 24 5.46 21.17 3.33
CA VAL A 24 4.50 20.10 3.03
C VAL A 24 3.12 20.42 3.60
N PHE A 25 3.05 20.87 4.85
CA PHE A 25 1.77 21.24 5.49
C PHE A 25 1.09 22.41 4.83
N LEU A 26 1.86 23.42 4.39
CA LEU A 26 1.35 24.53 3.62
C LEU A 26 0.74 24.06 2.29
N LEU A 27 1.46 23.21 1.54
CA LEU A 27 0.95 22.65 0.29
C LEU A 27 -0.34 21.85 0.50
N LEU A 28 -0.40 21.01 1.55
CA LEU A 28 -1.61 20.25 1.89
C LEU A 28 -2.77 21.18 2.28
N THR A 29 -2.49 22.28 2.98
CA THR A 29 -3.49 23.28 3.35
C THR A 29 -4.03 24.00 2.11
N ILE A 30 -3.14 24.42 1.21
CA ILE A 30 -3.52 25.03 -0.07
C ILE A 30 -4.38 24.05 -0.88
N LEU A 31 -3.96 22.78 -0.96
CA LEU A 31 -4.71 21.77 -1.70
C LEU A 31 -6.16 21.61 -1.17
N LYS A 32 -6.35 21.69 0.15
CA LYS A 32 -7.68 21.62 0.80
C LYS A 32 -8.61 22.79 0.45
N MET A 33 -8.09 23.92 -0.03
CA MET A 33 -8.89 25.07 -0.45
C MET A 33 -9.60 24.86 -1.79
N PHE A 34 -9.19 23.85 -2.56
CA PHE A 34 -9.80 23.51 -3.84
C PHE A 34 -10.84 22.39 -3.70
N PRO A 35 -11.80 22.29 -4.64
CA PRO A 35 -12.65 21.11 -4.75
C PRO A 35 -11.81 19.85 -4.94
N ALA A 36 -12.16 18.75 -4.25
CA ALA A 36 -11.39 17.52 -4.24
C ALA A 36 -11.07 17.01 -5.66
N ASP A 37 -12.07 16.95 -6.54
CA ASP A 37 -11.89 16.46 -7.92
C ASP A 37 -10.95 17.35 -8.75
N GLY A 38 -11.00 18.66 -8.54
CA GLY A 38 -10.07 19.61 -9.17
C GLY A 38 -8.63 19.40 -8.71
N ALA A 39 -8.43 19.24 -7.41
CA ALA A 39 -7.13 18.98 -6.81
C ALA A 39 -6.55 17.61 -7.27
N ILE A 40 -7.37 16.57 -7.29
CA ILE A 40 -6.98 15.23 -7.75
C ILE A 40 -6.59 15.27 -9.24
N SER A 41 -7.41 15.91 -10.08
CA SER A 41 -7.15 16.05 -11.51
C SER A 41 -5.90 16.89 -11.81
N PHE A 42 -5.65 17.91 -11.01
CA PHE A 42 -4.41 18.70 -11.11
C PHE A 42 -3.19 17.84 -10.77
N MET A 43 -3.21 17.13 -9.67
CA MET A 43 -2.09 16.28 -9.24
C MET A 43 -1.85 15.10 -10.19
N ASP A 44 -2.89 14.51 -10.77
CA ASP A 44 -2.77 13.52 -11.85
C ASP A 44 -1.96 14.09 -13.01
N ARG A 45 -2.37 15.24 -13.56
CA ARG A 45 -1.69 15.89 -14.69
C ARG A 45 -0.27 16.32 -14.34
N ALA A 46 -0.08 16.87 -13.15
CA ALA A 46 1.24 17.30 -12.68
C ALA A 46 2.22 16.12 -12.63
N LEU A 47 1.81 14.98 -12.05
CA LEU A 47 2.69 13.81 -11.95
C LEU A 47 2.88 13.11 -13.29
N ARG A 48 1.90 13.10 -14.20
CA ARG A 48 2.12 12.66 -15.59
C ARG A 48 3.17 13.50 -16.33
N PHE A 49 3.26 14.79 -16.02
CA PHE A 49 4.25 15.69 -16.63
C PHE A 49 5.62 15.62 -15.96
N ILE A 50 5.67 15.57 -14.62
CA ILE A 50 6.91 15.61 -13.84
C ILE A 50 7.55 14.23 -13.73
N GLY A 51 6.76 13.19 -13.51
CA GLY A 51 7.20 11.82 -13.26
C GLY A 51 8.21 11.29 -14.28
N PRO A 52 7.93 11.40 -15.60
CA PRO A 52 8.86 10.97 -16.64
C PRO A 52 10.22 11.69 -16.64
N LYS A 53 10.31 12.87 -16.02
CA LYS A 53 11.55 13.66 -15.92
C LYS A 53 12.38 13.33 -14.68
N THR A 54 11.88 12.45 -13.82
CA THR A 54 12.58 12.04 -12.60
C THR A 54 13.55 10.90 -12.88
N SER A 55 14.53 10.72 -12.00
CA SER A 55 15.45 9.57 -12.03
C SER A 55 14.76 8.22 -11.85
N ARG A 56 13.48 8.20 -11.46
CA ARG A 56 12.68 7.00 -11.29
C ARG A 56 12.09 6.48 -12.60
N GLN A 57 12.00 7.30 -13.64
CA GLN A 57 11.43 6.88 -14.93
C GLN A 57 12.19 5.71 -15.55
N LYS A 58 13.54 5.76 -15.55
CA LYS A 58 14.37 4.64 -16.06
C LYS A 58 14.03 3.32 -15.38
N LEU A 59 13.88 3.35 -14.04
CA LEU A 59 13.48 2.17 -13.26
C LEU A 59 12.05 1.70 -13.60
N THR A 60 11.11 2.64 -13.70
CA THR A 60 9.70 2.35 -14.06
C THR A 60 9.61 1.62 -15.39
N LEU A 61 10.26 2.15 -16.44
CA LEU A 61 10.25 1.54 -17.77
C LEU A 61 10.95 0.19 -17.79
N THR A 62 12.08 0.03 -17.08
CA THR A 62 12.76 -1.26 -16.99
C THR A 62 11.91 -2.31 -16.28
N ASN A 63 11.23 -1.95 -15.19
CA ASN A 63 10.32 -2.85 -14.49
C ASN A 63 9.17 -3.29 -15.40
N LEU A 64 8.57 -2.35 -16.14
CA LEU A 64 7.46 -2.63 -17.06
C LEU A 64 7.88 -3.54 -18.21
N ARG A 65 9.03 -3.28 -18.87
CA ARG A 65 9.55 -4.14 -19.94
C ARG A 65 9.83 -5.57 -19.46
N ASN A 66 10.35 -5.69 -18.24
CA ASN A 66 10.60 -7.01 -17.65
C ASN A 66 9.31 -7.76 -17.27
N ALA A 67 8.27 -7.03 -16.85
CA ALA A 67 6.99 -7.62 -16.46
C ALA A 67 6.11 -7.95 -17.66
N PHE A 68 6.18 -7.16 -18.72
CA PHE A 68 5.36 -7.27 -19.94
C PHE A 68 6.23 -7.26 -21.21
N PRO A 69 7.05 -8.30 -21.41
CA PRO A 69 7.94 -8.36 -22.57
C PRO A 69 7.19 -8.45 -23.91
N GLU A 70 5.91 -8.81 -23.88
CA GLU A 70 5.03 -8.88 -25.04
C GLU A 70 4.48 -7.52 -25.50
N LYS A 71 4.59 -6.47 -24.65
CA LYS A 71 4.01 -5.15 -24.94
C LYS A 71 4.97 -4.28 -25.74
N SER A 72 4.39 -3.48 -26.63
CA SER A 72 5.10 -2.45 -27.37
C SER A 72 5.62 -1.32 -26.46
N GLU A 73 6.63 -0.59 -26.93
CA GLU A 73 7.16 0.58 -26.20
C GLU A 73 6.09 1.67 -26.00
N ALA A 74 5.13 1.78 -26.91
CA ALA A 74 4.00 2.73 -26.77
C ALA A 74 3.11 2.34 -25.58
N GLU A 75 2.71 1.07 -25.47
CA GLU A 75 1.92 0.56 -24.34
C GLU A 75 2.68 0.66 -23.01
N ILE A 76 3.98 0.35 -23.01
CA ILE A 76 4.85 0.49 -21.81
C ILE A 76 4.87 1.94 -21.33
N ASN A 77 5.03 2.90 -22.23
CA ASN A 77 5.01 4.33 -21.89
C ASN A 77 3.64 4.80 -21.39
N GLU A 78 2.55 4.31 -21.99
CA GLU A 78 1.19 4.61 -21.55
C GLU A 78 0.95 4.12 -20.11
N ILE A 79 1.30 2.87 -19.80
CA ILE A 79 1.20 2.30 -18.44
C ILE A 79 2.08 3.10 -17.45
N ALA A 80 3.29 3.49 -17.86
CA ALA A 80 4.17 4.31 -17.02
C ALA A 80 3.54 5.67 -16.70
N LEU A 81 2.96 6.34 -17.69
CA LEU A 81 2.26 7.62 -17.51
C LEU A 81 1.03 7.47 -16.61
N GLU A 82 0.25 6.40 -16.79
CA GLU A 82 -0.89 6.10 -15.93
C GLU A 82 -0.45 5.88 -14.48
N SER A 83 0.63 5.14 -14.25
CA SER A 83 1.20 4.91 -12.92
C SER A 83 1.65 6.21 -12.24
N TRP A 84 2.28 7.13 -12.98
CA TRP A 84 2.59 8.45 -12.46
C TRP A 84 1.34 9.26 -12.11
N GLY A 85 0.33 9.24 -12.98
CA GLY A 85 -0.96 9.86 -12.71
C GLY A 85 -1.64 9.26 -11.47
N ASN A 86 -1.63 7.93 -11.34
CA ASN A 86 -2.16 7.24 -10.17
C ASN A 86 -1.46 7.68 -8.86
N MET A 87 -0.14 7.84 -8.88
CA MET A 87 0.61 8.37 -7.74
C MET A 87 0.16 9.80 -7.38
N GLY A 88 -0.03 10.65 -8.39
CA GLY A 88 -0.51 12.03 -8.19
C GLY A 88 -1.90 12.07 -7.58
N ARG A 89 -2.83 11.27 -8.12
CA ARG A 89 -4.18 11.12 -7.59
C ARG A 89 -4.14 10.66 -6.12
N MET A 90 -3.40 9.59 -5.83
CA MET A 90 -3.31 9.03 -4.48
C MET A 90 -2.77 10.06 -3.47
N ALA A 91 -1.77 10.87 -3.84
CA ALA A 91 -1.25 11.93 -2.97
C ALA A 91 -2.31 13.01 -2.65
N ALA A 92 -3.12 13.41 -3.62
CA ALA A 92 -4.23 14.34 -3.40
C ALA A 92 -5.37 13.70 -2.62
N GLU A 93 -5.78 12.50 -2.99
CA GLU A 93 -6.86 11.76 -2.34
C GLU A 93 -6.60 11.50 -0.86
N TYR A 94 -5.33 11.31 -0.48
CA TYR A 94 -4.95 11.17 0.93
C TYR A 94 -5.41 12.38 1.78
N VAL A 95 -5.48 13.55 1.19
CA VAL A 95 -5.93 14.79 1.84
C VAL A 95 -7.45 14.85 2.01
N PHE A 96 -8.19 14.11 1.17
CA PHE A 96 -9.66 14.14 1.08
C PHE A 96 -10.31 12.79 1.40
N LEU A 97 -9.58 11.85 2.01
CA LEU A 97 -10.07 10.48 2.26
C LEU A 97 -11.44 10.44 2.96
N ASP A 98 -11.64 11.34 3.92
CA ASP A 98 -12.89 11.52 4.66
C ASP A 98 -14.08 11.97 3.80
N ARG A 99 -13.81 12.62 2.66
CA ARG A 99 -14.83 13.07 1.71
C ARG A 99 -15.02 12.12 0.53
N LEU A 100 -14.01 11.29 0.26
CA LEU A 100 -14.01 10.39 -0.88
C LEU A 100 -14.65 9.04 -0.55
N PHE A 101 -14.57 8.61 0.71
CA PHE A 101 -15.21 7.39 1.18
C PHE A 101 -16.67 7.71 1.54
N ASP A 102 -17.57 7.48 0.58
CA ASP A 102 -19.00 7.80 0.68
C ASP A 102 -19.90 6.55 0.61
N PHE A 103 -19.33 5.36 0.87
CA PHE A 103 -20.12 4.13 0.86
C PHE A 103 -21.18 4.14 1.96
N ASP A 104 -22.42 3.92 1.55
CA ASP A 104 -23.59 3.83 2.41
C ASP A 104 -24.41 2.60 1.96
N PRO A 105 -24.54 1.57 2.80
CA PRO A 105 -25.29 0.36 2.45
C PRO A 105 -26.78 0.56 2.24
N GLU A 106 -27.36 1.66 2.74
CA GLU A 106 -28.79 2.01 2.60
C GLU A 106 -29.05 2.86 1.36
N ARG A 107 -28.01 3.36 0.71
CA ARG A 107 -28.13 4.22 -0.47
C ARG A 107 -28.61 3.45 -1.69
N THR A 108 -29.68 3.93 -2.31
CA THR A 108 -30.23 3.35 -3.55
C THR A 108 -29.53 3.83 -4.83
N THR A 109 -28.83 4.96 -4.78
CA THR A 109 -28.08 5.52 -5.91
C THR A 109 -26.58 5.23 -5.76
N PRO A 110 -25.88 4.87 -6.83
CA PRO A 110 -24.44 4.63 -6.74
C PRO A 110 -23.66 5.82 -6.19
N GLY A 111 -22.86 5.59 -5.17
CA GLY A 111 -21.91 6.57 -4.66
C GLY A 111 -20.59 6.55 -5.45
N ARG A 112 -19.60 7.24 -4.91
CA ARG A 112 -18.22 7.20 -5.43
C ARG A 112 -17.55 5.86 -5.15
N VAL A 113 -17.88 5.24 -4.02
CA VAL A 113 -17.31 3.96 -3.58
C VAL A 113 -18.34 2.86 -3.72
N GLU A 114 -18.01 1.81 -4.47
CA GLU A 114 -18.73 0.54 -4.51
C GLU A 114 -17.92 -0.52 -3.76
N VAL A 115 -18.61 -1.45 -3.11
CA VAL A 115 -17.99 -2.49 -2.28
C VAL A 115 -18.46 -3.87 -2.72
N SER A 116 -17.53 -4.81 -2.85
CA SER A 116 -17.77 -6.21 -3.14
C SER A 116 -17.25 -7.10 -2.00
N GLY A 117 -17.95 -8.21 -1.73
CA GLY A 117 -17.62 -9.12 -0.62
C GLY A 117 -18.21 -8.69 0.74
N ILE A 118 -19.28 -7.90 0.74
CA ILE A 118 -19.96 -7.44 1.97
C ILE A 118 -20.31 -8.59 2.93
N PRO A 119 -20.90 -9.73 2.49
CA PRO A 119 -21.20 -10.83 3.42
C PRO A 119 -19.98 -11.35 4.16
N LEU A 120 -18.84 -11.48 3.48
CA LEU A 120 -17.58 -11.90 4.08
C LEU A 120 -17.05 -10.85 5.07
N PHE A 121 -17.14 -9.55 4.71
CA PHE A 121 -16.76 -8.48 5.61
C PHE A 121 -17.56 -8.51 6.92
N LEU A 122 -18.88 -8.68 6.84
CA LEU A 122 -19.76 -8.77 7.99
C LEU A 122 -19.45 -10.03 8.83
N GLU A 123 -19.18 -11.16 8.18
CA GLU A 123 -18.77 -12.39 8.85
C GLU A 123 -17.49 -12.18 9.68
N LEU A 124 -16.47 -11.54 9.09
CA LEU A 124 -15.21 -11.26 9.78
C LEU A 124 -15.37 -10.27 10.93
N ARG A 125 -16.26 -9.30 10.80
CA ARG A 125 -16.58 -8.32 11.84
C ARG A 125 -17.34 -8.97 13.02
N ASP A 126 -18.34 -9.78 12.72
CA ASP A 126 -19.29 -10.25 13.71
C ASP A 126 -18.84 -11.56 14.40
N ASN A 127 -17.86 -12.26 13.81
CA ASN A 127 -17.27 -13.49 14.35
C ASN A 127 -15.76 -13.31 14.61
N PRO A 128 -15.36 -12.70 15.74
CA PRO A 128 -13.97 -12.43 16.05
C PRO A 128 -13.11 -13.70 16.06
N ARG A 129 -12.11 -13.76 15.22
CA ARG A 129 -11.09 -14.80 15.12
C ARG A 129 -9.81 -14.23 14.54
N PRO A 130 -8.64 -14.88 14.70
CA PRO A 130 -7.43 -14.41 14.05
C PRO A 130 -7.55 -14.56 12.54
N PHE A 131 -7.31 -13.48 11.81
CA PHE A 131 -7.25 -13.48 10.35
C PHE A 131 -6.24 -12.43 9.82
N ILE A 132 -5.82 -12.61 8.59
CA ILE A 132 -4.92 -11.66 7.93
C ILE A 132 -5.58 -11.17 6.65
N VAL A 133 -5.68 -9.84 6.49
CA VAL A 133 -6.01 -9.22 5.22
C VAL A 133 -4.72 -8.76 4.56
N PHE A 134 -4.50 -9.09 3.30
CA PHE A 134 -3.37 -8.54 2.56
C PHE A 134 -3.82 -7.75 1.33
N THR A 135 -3.00 -6.78 0.98
CA THR A 135 -3.19 -5.95 -0.21
C THR A 135 -1.85 -5.60 -0.84
N ALA A 136 -1.89 -4.83 -1.92
CA ALA A 136 -0.73 -4.30 -2.63
C ALA A 136 -0.81 -2.77 -2.77
N HIS A 137 0.32 -2.13 -3.12
CA HIS A 137 0.36 -0.70 -3.42
C HIS A 137 -0.24 -0.42 -4.81
N SER A 138 -1.53 -0.71 -4.95
CA SER A 138 -2.30 -0.53 -6.18
C SER A 138 -3.58 0.27 -5.93
N GLY A 139 -4.02 1.05 -6.91
CA GLY A 139 -5.20 1.90 -6.81
C GLY A 139 -5.10 2.92 -5.68
N ASN A 140 -6.13 3.01 -4.83
CA ASN A 140 -6.06 3.73 -3.56
C ASN A 140 -6.22 2.76 -2.38
N PHE A 141 -5.18 1.97 -2.12
CA PHE A 141 -5.15 0.99 -1.03
C PHE A 141 -5.42 1.60 0.37
N GLU A 142 -5.27 2.91 0.54
CA GLU A 142 -5.55 3.61 1.81
C GLU A 142 -7.06 3.65 2.14
N MET A 143 -7.94 3.41 1.17
CA MET A 143 -9.38 3.30 1.42
C MET A 143 -9.77 2.01 2.14
N LEU A 144 -8.97 0.95 2.04
CA LEU A 144 -9.26 -0.32 2.71
C LEU A 144 -9.32 -0.20 4.25
N PRO A 145 -8.29 0.37 4.92
CA PRO A 145 -8.35 0.58 6.36
C PRO A 145 -9.41 1.63 6.77
N VAL A 146 -9.72 2.61 5.92
CA VAL A 146 -10.82 3.54 6.17
C VAL A 146 -12.15 2.80 6.19
N ALA A 147 -12.42 1.95 5.20
CA ALA A 147 -13.63 1.13 5.15
C ALA A 147 -13.71 0.18 6.36
N GLY A 148 -12.62 -0.50 6.69
CA GLY A 148 -12.54 -1.37 7.87
C GLY A 148 -12.93 -0.62 9.14
N SER A 149 -12.32 0.52 9.39
CA SER A 149 -12.59 1.35 10.57
C SER A 149 -14.01 1.91 10.60
N ALA A 150 -14.51 2.41 9.46
CA ALA A 150 -15.84 3.01 9.35
C ALA A 150 -16.97 2.02 9.67
N PHE A 151 -16.78 0.74 9.37
CA PHE A 151 -17.76 -0.31 9.60
C PHE A 151 -17.40 -1.27 10.74
N GLY A 152 -16.47 -0.90 11.59
CA GLY A 152 -16.18 -1.60 12.84
C GLY A 152 -15.44 -2.92 12.72
N LEU A 153 -14.73 -3.16 11.60
CA LEU A 153 -13.85 -4.32 11.47
C LEU A 153 -12.55 -4.08 12.24
N ASP A 154 -12.28 -4.85 13.29
CA ASP A 154 -11.11 -4.70 14.14
C ASP A 154 -9.85 -5.28 13.46
N VAL A 155 -9.19 -4.46 12.66
CA VAL A 155 -7.94 -4.79 11.96
C VAL A 155 -6.83 -3.84 12.35
N THR A 156 -5.69 -4.39 12.73
CA THR A 156 -4.47 -3.62 12.97
C THR A 156 -3.58 -3.62 11.73
N VAL A 157 -3.28 -2.44 11.21
CA VAL A 157 -2.54 -2.27 9.95
C VAL A 157 -1.07 -1.97 10.21
N LEU A 158 -0.18 -2.72 9.55
CA LEU A 158 1.25 -2.42 9.53
C LEU A 158 1.51 -1.26 8.55
N PHE A 159 2.14 -0.19 9.01
CA PHE A 159 2.46 0.93 8.14
C PHE A 159 3.91 1.41 8.32
N ARG A 160 4.49 1.96 7.25
CA ARG A 160 5.80 2.58 7.31
C ARG A 160 5.66 4.09 7.52
N PRO A 161 6.15 4.65 8.65
CA PRO A 161 6.14 6.09 8.86
C PRO A 161 6.99 6.82 7.80
N PRO A 162 6.61 8.04 7.41
CA PRO A 162 7.48 8.94 6.65
C PRO A 162 8.83 9.16 7.34
N ASN A 163 9.88 9.39 6.55
CA ASN A 163 11.23 9.59 7.10
C ASN A 163 11.38 10.91 7.88
N ASN A 164 10.58 11.93 7.56
CA ASN A 164 10.56 13.19 8.30
C ASN A 164 9.71 13.04 9.57
N PRO A 165 10.27 13.23 10.79
CA PRO A 165 9.57 12.95 12.03
C PRO A 165 8.33 13.83 12.24
N TYR A 166 8.37 15.10 11.84
CA TYR A 166 7.23 16.02 11.95
C TYR A 166 6.07 15.63 11.03
N VAL A 167 6.41 15.17 9.81
CA VAL A 167 5.40 14.64 8.88
C VAL A 167 4.87 13.29 9.40
N ALA A 168 5.74 12.44 9.94
CA ALA A 168 5.36 11.14 10.47
C ALA A 168 4.35 11.25 11.62
N GLU A 169 4.57 12.17 12.56
CA GLU A 169 3.66 12.42 13.70
C GLU A 169 2.26 12.83 13.20
N LYS A 170 2.19 13.79 12.26
CA LYS A 170 0.91 14.25 11.71
C LYS A 170 0.19 13.19 10.90
N VAL A 171 0.93 12.41 10.11
CA VAL A 171 0.40 11.27 9.33
C VAL A 171 -0.10 10.18 10.27
N PHE A 172 0.65 9.86 11.34
CA PHE A 172 0.23 8.87 12.33
C PHE A 172 -1.10 9.25 12.98
N LYS A 173 -1.20 10.49 13.50
CA LYS A 173 -2.43 10.99 14.11
C LYS A 173 -3.62 10.96 13.14
N PHE A 174 -3.42 11.43 11.91
CA PHE A 174 -4.46 11.39 10.86
C PHE A 174 -4.96 9.97 10.59
N ARG A 175 -4.03 8.99 10.51
CA ARG A 175 -4.36 7.59 10.28
C ARG A 175 -5.06 6.95 11.46
N GLU A 176 -4.57 7.17 12.69
CA GLU A 176 -5.16 6.63 13.91
C GLU A 176 -6.63 7.06 14.07
N GLU A 177 -6.94 8.31 13.73
CA GLU A 177 -8.30 8.84 13.77
C GLU A 177 -9.25 8.22 12.74
N ARG A 178 -8.76 7.69 11.61
CA ARG A 178 -9.57 7.30 10.43
C ARG A 178 -9.42 5.87 9.97
N MET A 179 -8.31 5.23 10.28
CA MET A 179 -7.94 3.93 9.74
C MET A 179 -7.83 2.84 10.81
N GLY A 180 -8.24 3.14 12.03
CA GLY A 180 -8.18 2.21 13.15
C GLY A 180 -6.78 2.01 13.72
N LYS A 181 -6.49 0.81 14.23
CA LYS A 181 -5.24 0.49 14.93
C LYS A 181 -4.07 0.39 13.97
N LEU A 182 -2.96 1.03 14.33
CA LEU A 182 -1.75 1.07 13.51
C LEU A 182 -0.53 0.55 14.26
N VAL A 183 0.31 -0.20 13.57
CA VAL A 183 1.64 -0.63 14.06
C VAL A 183 2.70 -0.06 13.12
N PRO A 184 3.58 0.83 13.61
CA PRO A 184 4.70 1.31 12.81
C PRO A 184 5.67 0.18 12.44
N SER A 185 6.14 0.15 11.21
CA SER A 185 7.10 -0.84 10.71
C SER A 185 8.50 -0.55 11.25
N HIS A 186 8.89 -1.23 12.30
CA HIS A 186 10.22 -1.20 12.92
C HIS A 186 10.60 -2.57 13.49
N ALA A 187 11.78 -2.68 14.09
CA ALA A 187 12.16 -3.88 14.83
C ALA A 187 11.15 -4.13 15.96
N GLY A 188 10.50 -5.31 15.93
CA GLY A 188 9.45 -5.67 16.89
C GLY A 188 8.01 -5.55 16.37
N SER A 189 7.76 -4.96 15.22
CA SER A 189 6.41 -4.89 14.65
C SER A 189 5.77 -6.27 14.43
N SER A 190 6.57 -7.30 14.11
CA SER A 190 6.08 -8.67 14.02
C SER A 190 5.46 -9.19 15.31
N PHE A 191 6.04 -8.86 16.47
CA PHE A 191 5.48 -9.21 17.78
C PHE A 191 4.18 -8.46 18.06
N ALA A 192 4.08 -7.19 17.65
CA ALA A 192 2.87 -6.42 17.82
C ALA A 192 1.71 -7.00 16.99
N LEU A 193 1.97 -7.42 15.75
CA LEU A 193 0.98 -8.11 14.92
C LEU A 193 0.60 -9.49 15.49
N ALA A 194 1.59 -10.27 15.95
CA ALA A 194 1.34 -11.55 16.59
C ALA A 194 0.39 -11.42 17.80
N ARG A 195 0.60 -10.41 18.64
CA ARG A 195 -0.32 -10.13 19.76
C ARG A 195 -1.76 -9.83 19.35
N GLN A 196 -1.96 -9.19 18.19
CA GLN A 196 -3.33 -8.95 17.71
C GLN A 196 -3.99 -10.27 17.31
N LEU A 197 -3.26 -11.13 16.58
CA LEU A 197 -3.75 -12.46 16.20
C LEU A 197 -4.02 -13.34 17.44
N GLU A 198 -3.17 -13.30 18.47
CA GLU A 198 -3.40 -14.00 19.75
C GLU A 198 -4.70 -13.56 20.44
N ARG A 199 -5.10 -12.31 20.26
CA ARG A 199 -6.35 -11.76 20.81
C ARG A 199 -7.59 -12.06 19.93
N GLY A 200 -7.44 -12.85 18.87
CA GLY A 200 -8.52 -13.11 17.91
C GLY A 200 -8.85 -11.92 17.02
N GLN A 201 -7.92 -10.99 16.81
CA GLN A 201 -8.12 -9.78 16.00
C GLN A 201 -7.46 -9.93 14.64
N GLY A 202 -7.95 -9.14 13.66
CA GLY A 202 -7.37 -9.09 12.33
C GLY A 202 -6.10 -8.27 12.23
N VAL A 203 -5.23 -8.62 11.27
CA VAL A 203 -4.09 -7.78 10.88
C VAL A 203 -4.10 -7.51 9.38
N GLY A 204 -3.71 -6.28 8.99
CA GLY A 204 -3.61 -5.84 7.60
C GLY A 204 -2.16 -5.61 7.19
N VAL A 205 -1.74 -6.17 6.06
CA VAL A 205 -0.37 -6.02 5.56
C VAL A 205 -0.30 -5.81 4.05
N LEU A 206 0.61 -4.94 3.61
CA LEU A 206 1.01 -4.80 2.21
C LEU A 206 2.16 -5.78 1.92
N VAL A 207 2.05 -6.57 0.84
CA VAL A 207 2.97 -7.71 0.61
C VAL A 207 3.92 -7.52 -0.57
N ASP A 208 3.77 -6.49 -1.36
CA ASP A 208 4.36 -6.33 -2.69
C ASP A 208 5.69 -5.55 -2.75
N GLN A 209 6.19 -5.05 -1.61
CA GLN A 209 7.47 -4.35 -1.59
C GLN A 209 8.66 -5.29 -1.48
N LYS A 210 9.83 -4.82 -1.96
CA LYS A 210 11.09 -5.57 -1.87
C LYS A 210 11.50 -5.86 -0.43
N PHE A 211 12.14 -6.99 -0.24
CA PHE A 211 12.75 -7.36 1.03
C PHE A 211 14.16 -7.91 0.79
N ARG A 212 15.18 -7.39 1.48
CA ARG A 212 16.58 -7.69 1.16
C ARG A 212 17.03 -9.12 1.48
N LYS A 213 16.45 -9.72 2.52
CA LYS A 213 16.77 -11.06 3.02
C LYS A 213 15.48 -11.88 3.15
N GLY A 214 14.73 -11.92 2.04
CA GLY A 214 13.44 -12.60 1.97
C GLY A 214 13.52 -14.01 1.47
N LEU A 215 12.34 -14.57 1.23
CA LEU A 215 12.16 -15.85 0.57
C LEU A 215 12.37 -15.66 -0.93
N LYS A 216 13.06 -16.61 -1.55
CA LYS A 216 13.20 -16.66 -3.01
C LYS A 216 11.86 -17.10 -3.61
N THR A 217 11.26 -16.25 -4.42
CA THR A 217 9.99 -16.46 -5.10
C THR A 217 10.06 -15.82 -6.48
N LYS A 218 8.98 -15.95 -7.26
CA LYS A 218 8.85 -15.30 -8.56
C LYS A 218 7.77 -14.21 -8.53
N PHE A 219 7.93 -13.21 -9.38
CA PHE A 219 6.95 -12.17 -9.64
C PHE A 219 7.13 -11.71 -11.08
N PHE A 220 6.10 -11.86 -11.92
CA PHE A 220 6.18 -11.74 -13.38
C PHE A 220 7.28 -12.64 -13.98
N GLY A 221 7.36 -13.89 -13.52
CA GLY A 221 8.37 -14.85 -13.95
C GLY A 221 9.81 -14.55 -13.50
N GLN A 222 10.09 -13.38 -12.94
CA GLN A 222 11.40 -12.93 -12.48
C GLN A 222 11.63 -13.29 -11.00
N ASP A 223 12.89 -13.62 -10.66
CA ASP A 223 13.26 -13.92 -9.27
C ASP A 223 13.19 -12.67 -8.38
N VAL A 224 12.54 -12.81 -7.25
CA VAL A 224 12.40 -11.74 -6.25
C VAL A 224 12.62 -12.25 -4.83
N GLN A 225 12.94 -11.33 -3.93
CA GLN A 225 12.99 -11.58 -2.50
C GLN A 225 11.68 -11.07 -1.86
N THR A 226 10.88 -11.97 -1.29
CA THR A 226 9.58 -11.65 -0.68
C THR A 226 9.65 -11.69 0.85
N ASN A 227 9.00 -10.74 1.50
CA ASN A 227 8.95 -10.66 2.96
C ASN A 227 8.25 -11.90 3.54
N PRO A 228 8.90 -12.66 4.44
CA PRO A 228 8.30 -13.86 5.03
C PRO A 228 7.27 -13.58 6.13
N LEU A 229 7.04 -12.32 6.51
CA LEU A 229 6.27 -11.95 7.70
C LEU A 229 4.88 -12.59 7.70
N LEU A 230 4.08 -12.37 6.64
CA LEU A 230 2.71 -12.88 6.57
C LEU A 230 2.71 -14.41 6.63
N ALA A 231 3.49 -15.09 5.80
CA ALA A 231 3.54 -16.54 5.76
C ALA A 231 4.00 -17.16 7.11
N LYS A 232 4.90 -16.49 7.85
CA LYS A 232 5.29 -16.91 9.20
C LYS A 232 4.16 -16.72 10.21
N LEU A 233 3.41 -15.63 10.15
CA LEU A 233 2.24 -15.41 11.01
C LEU A 233 1.17 -16.48 10.74
N VAL A 234 0.87 -16.79 9.48
CA VAL A 234 -0.04 -17.88 9.11
C VAL A 234 0.40 -19.22 9.69
N ARG A 235 1.70 -19.53 9.59
CA ARG A 235 2.25 -20.77 10.19
C ARG A 235 2.09 -20.83 11.70
N GLN A 236 2.27 -19.69 12.37
CA GLN A 236 2.21 -19.61 13.83
C GLN A 236 0.77 -19.70 14.36
N PHE A 237 -0.16 -19.01 13.70
CA PHE A 237 -1.54 -18.85 14.19
C PHE A 237 -2.56 -19.72 13.46
N ASN A 238 -2.16 -20.40 12.40
CA ASN A 238 -3.03 -21.21 11.53
C ASN A 238 -4.32 -20.46 11.12
N CYS A 239 -4.19 -19.17 10.83
CA CYS A 239 -5.29 -18.28 10.51
C CYS A 239 -5.53 -18.16 9.00
N GLU A 240 -6.76 -17.78 8.63
CA GLU A 240 -7.16 -17.53 7.26
C GLU A 240 -6.54 -16.22 6.71
N VAL A 241 -6.36 -16.17 5.40
CA VAL A 241 -5.74 -15.04 4.70
C VAL A 241 -6.64 -14.57 3.57
N TYR A 242 -7.05 -13.32 3.65
CA TYR A 242 -8.04 -12.71 2.75
C TYR A 242 -7.39 -11.67 1.85
N PRO A 243 -7.48 -11.82 0.51
CA PRO A 243 -7.09 -10.77 -0.42
C PRO A 243 -8.08 -9.60 -0.35
N ALA A 244 -7.57 -8.36 -0.32
CA ALA A 244 -8.40 -7.19 -0.46
C ALA A 244 -7.71 -6.15 -1.35
N ARG A 245 -8.47 -5.47 -2.19
CA ARG A 245 -7.93 -4.43 -3.08
C ARG A 245 -8.88 -3.26 -3.25
N CYS A 246 -8.33 -2.12 -3.62
CA CYS A 246 -9.08 -0.96 -4.06
C CYS A 246 -8.74 -0.69 -5.53
N ILE A 247 -9.73 -0.81 -6.39
CA ILE A 247 -9.62 -0.53 -7.83
C ILE A 247 -10.11 0.89 -8.08
N ARG A 248 -9.33 1.65 -8.82
CA ARG A 248 -9.73 2.96 -9.32
C ARG A 248 -10.53 2.79 -10.60
N LEU A 249 -11.75 3.32 -10.61
CA LEU A 249 -12.67 3.26 -11.74
C LEU A 249 -12.73 4.62 -12.48
N PRO A 250 -13.24 4.65 -13.72
CA PRO A 250 -13.49 5.90 -14.42
C PRO A 250 -14.42 6.84 -13.64
N GLY A 251 -14.27 8.16 -13.84
CA GLY A 251 -15.11 9.16 -13.20
C GLY A 251 -14.80 9.40 -11.72
N GLY A 252 -13.59 9.09 -11.25
CA GLY A 252 -13.17 9.31 -9.87
C GLY A 252 -13.86 8.39 -8.85
N ARG A 253 -14.35 7.25 -9.32
CA ARG A 253 -14.97 6.21 -8.50
C ARG A 253 -13.96 5.14 -8.09
N PHE A 254 -14.34 4.35 -7.10
CA PHE A 254 -13.52 3.27 -6.55
C PHE A 254 -14.37 2.02 -6.33
N ARG A 255 -13.74 0.85 -6.48
CA ARG A 255 -14.29 -0.42 -6.03
C ARG A 255 -13.39 -1.01 -4.99
N LEU A 256 -13.93 -1.26 -3.81
CA LEU A 256 -13.28 -2.04 -2.76
C LEU A 256 -13.74 -3.49 -2.87
N GLU A 257 -12.80 -4.40 -2.90
CA GLU A 257 -13.06 -5.83 -2.96
C GLU A 257 -12.37 -6.54 -1.80
N ILE A 258 -13.11 -7.39 -1.08
CA ILE A 258 -12.56 -8.42 -0.23
C ILE A 258 -12.99 -9.78 -0.81
N GLU A 259 -12.00 -10.65 -1.01
CA GLU A 259 -12.18 -11.92 -1.67
C GLU A 259 -12.14 -13.07 -0.65
N PRO A 260 -12.71 -14.27 -0.96
CA PRO A 260 -12.59 -15.46 -0.12
C PRO A 260 -11.14 -15.78 0.24
N ALA A 261 -10.96 -16.45 1.38
CA ALA A 261 -9.64 -16.83 1.86
C ALA A 261 -8.88 -17.65 0.80
N ILE A 262 -7.60 -17.33 0.64
CA ILE A 262 -6.71 -18.11 -0.24
C ILE A 262 -6.37 -19.46 0.37
N ALA A 263 -6.20 -20.48 -0.47
CA ALA A 263 -5.69 -21.78 -0.04
C ALA A 263 -4.23 -21.65 0.38
N ILE A 264 -3.93 -22.00 1.63
CA ILE A 264 -2.57 -21.95 2.16
C ILE A 264 -1.84 -23.25 1.88
N PRO A 265 -0.74 -23.25 1.11
CA PRO A 265 0.06 -24.45 0.83
C PRO A 265 0.63 -25.08 2.10
N ARG A 266 0.56 -26.42 2.17
CA ARG A 266 1.10 -27.20 3.28
C ARG A 266 2.11 -28.21 2.77
N LYS A 267 3.09 -28.54 3.62
CA LYS A 267 4.04 -29.63 3.39
C LYS A 267 3.38 -30.99 3.68
N SER A 268 4.10 -32.07 3.37
CA SER A 268 3.65 -33.45 3.63
C SER A 268 3.38 -33.73 5.11
N ASP A 269 4.03 -33.02 6.02
CA ASP A 269 3.83 -33.12 7.48
C ASP A 269 2.62 -32.28 7.98
N GLY A 270 1.87 -31.63 7.07
CA GLY A 270 0.72 -30.79 7.39
C GLY A 270 1.09 -29.34 7.82
N SER A 271 2.36 -29.03 8.03
CA SER A 271 2.82 -27.69 8.37
C SER A 271 2.67 -26.73 7.19
N VAL A 272 2.46 -25.43 7.47
CA VAL A 272 2.39 -24.39 6.42
C VAL A 272 3.73 -24.28 5.69
N ASP A 273 3.70 -24.37 4.37
CA ASP A 273 4.86 -24.07 3.53
C ASP A 273 4.99 -22.55 3.36
N VAL A 274 5.92 -21.99 4.13
CA VAL A 274 6.15 -20.52 4.17
C VAL A 274 6.58 -19.96 2.81
N THR A 275 7.39 -20.71 2.05
CA THR A 275 7.87 -20.24 0.73
C THR A 275 6.76 -20.32 -0.32
N ALA A 276 6.06 -21.44 -0.36
CA ALA A 276 4.91 -21.60 -1.27
C ALA A 276 3.79 -20.62 -0.93
N THR A 277 3.53 -20.35 0.35
CA THR A 277 2.56 -19.31 0.76
C THR A 277 2.99 -17.93 0.24
N ALA A 278 4.27 -17.56 0.38
CA ALA A 278 4.76 -16.29 -0.16
C ALA A 278 4.65 -16.22 -1.69
N GLN A 279 4.77 -17.35 -2.40
CA GLN A 279 4.54 -17.42 -3.84
C GLN A 279 3.07 -17.18 -4.18
N VAL A 280 2.13 -17.81 -3.51
CA VAL A 280 0.68 -17.61 -3.72
C VAL A 280 0.29 -16.13 -3.52
N LEU A 281 0.88 -15.44 -2.53
CA LEU A 281 0.66 -14.00 -2.34
C LEU A 281 1.17 -13.18 -3.53
N ASN A 282 2.36 -13.50 -4.06
CA ASN A 282 2.89 -12.84 -5.24
C ASN A 282 2.02 -13.10 -6.48
N ASP A 283 1.59 -14.35 -6.69
CA ASP A 283 0.74 -14.73 -7.83
C ASP A 283 -0.60 -13.96 -7.80
N LYS A 284 -1.18 -13.80 -6.61
CA LYS A 284 -2.40 -13.01 -6.45
C LYS A 284 -2.18 -11.54 -6.76
N VAL A 285 -1.11 -10.94 -6.24
CA VAL A 285 -0.76 -9.54 -6.55
C VAL A 285 -0.45 -9.38 -8.04
N GLU A 286 0.28 -10.32 -8.66
CA GLU A 286 0.57 -10.30 -10.09
C GLU A 286 -0.73 -10.29 -10.91
N SER A 287 -1.73 -11.12 -10.55
CA SER A 287 -3.02 -11.14 -11.24
C SER A 287 -3.72 -9.77 -11.19
N TRP A 288 -3.69 -9.09 -10.05
CA TRP A 288 -4.25 -7.74 -9.92
C TRP A 288 -3.50 -6.69 -10.75
N VAL A 289 -2.16 -6.79 -10.79
CA VAL A 289 -1.34 -5.87 -11.56
C VAL A 289 -1.52 -6.09 -13.07
N ARG A 290 -1.72 -7.33 -13.52
CA ARG A 290 -2.02 -7.64 -14.92
C ARG A 290 -3.37 -7.09 -15.35
N GLU A 291 -4.36 -7.09 -14.46
CA GLU A 291 -5.71 -6.56 -14.72
C GLU A 291 -5.70 -5.03 -14.81
N TYR A 292 -4.96 -4.33 -13.93
CA TYR A 292 -4.88 -2.86 -13.87
C TYR A 292 -3.42 -2.39 -13.77
N PRO A 293 -2.61 -2.55 -14.82
CA PRO A 293 -1.17 -2.32 -14.72
C PRO A 293 -0.80 -0.87 -14.38
N GLY A 294 -1.55 0.12 -14.85
CA GLY A 294 -1.31 1.53 -14.55
C GLY A 294 -1.58 1.93 -13.09
N GLN A 295 -2.23 1.07 -12.32
CA GLN A 295 -2.56 1.39 -10.93
C GLN A 295 -1.51 0.93 -9.91
N TRP A 296 -0.47 0.17 -10.32
CA TRP A 296 0.56 -0.33 -9.42
C TRP A 296 1.80 0.57 -9.35
N LEU A 297 2.61 0.35 -8.30
CA LEU A 297 3.76 1.18 -7.89
C LEU A 297 5.04 0.83 -8.70
N TRP A 298 5.09 1.09 -10.02
CA TRP A 298 6.20 0.70 -10.90
C TRP A 298 7.54 1.39 -10.60
N TYR A 299 7.57 2.54 -9.94
CA TYR A 299 8.78 3.26 -9.53
C TYR A 299 9.47 2.65 -8.29
N HIS A 300 8.94 1.55 -7.75
CA HIS A 300 9.55 0.76 -6.69
C HIS A 300 10.49 -0.30 -7.27
N ASP A 301 11.70 -0.43 -6.67
CA ASP A 301 12.72 -1.38 -7.11
C ASP A 301 12.44 -2.80 -6.59
N ARG A 302 11.35 -3.41 -7.03
CA ARG A 302 10.87 -4.73 -6.56
C ARG A 302 11.87 -5.85 -6.87
N TRP A 303 12.56 -5.78 -8.02
CA TRP A 303 13.50 -6.79 -8.52
C TRP A 303 14.96 -6.48 -8.23
N HIS A 304 15.27 -5.47 -7.41
CA HIS A 304 16.64 -5.06 -7.08
C HIS A 304 17.53 -4.69 -8.30
N ILE A 305 16.91 -4.20 -9.37
CA ILE A 305 17.63 -3.87 -10.62
C ILE A 305 18.31 -2.51 -10.59
N LYS A 306 17.97 -1.65 -9.63
CA LYS A 306 18.53 -0.30 -9.52
C LYS A 306 20.07 -0.28 -9.48
N ARG A 307 20.69 -1.34 -8.96
CA ARG A 307 22.15 -1.49 -8.93
C ARG A 307 22.78 -1.61 -10.33
N TYR A 308 22.01 -2.04 -11.33
CA TYR A 308 22.45 -2.18 -12.73
C TYR A 308 22.08 -0.98 -13.59
N LEU A 309 21.34 -0.01 -13.05
CA LEU A 309 20.92 1.20 -13.74
C LEU A 309 21.80 2.41 -13.40
N LYS A 310 22.89 2.19 -12.67
CA LYS A 310 23.88 3.24 -12.38
C LYS A 310 24.67 3.52 -13.66
N ASP A 311 24.40 4.67 -14.26
CA ASP A 311 25.26 5.43 -15.16
C ASP A 311 24.90 6.91 -15.01
#